data_5dab2276d5e10d89319fc559c10d7bf7
#
_entry.id   5dab2276d5e10d89319fc559c10d7bf7
#
_cell.length_a   1.000
_cell.length_b   1.000
_cell.length_c   1.000
_cell.angle_alpha   90.00
_cell.angle_beta   90.00
_cell.angle_gamma   90.00
#
_symmetry.space_group_name_H-M   'P 1'
#
loop_
_entity.id
_entity.type
_entity.pdbx_description
1 polymer ?
#
loop_
_entity_poly.entity_id
_entity_poly.type
_entity_poly.pdbx_seq_one_letter_code
_entity_poly.pdbx_strand_id
1 'polypeptide(L)'
;MEKKNTFWTEMARPVVVLVVICLVASALLGFTNAKTAPVIEENIRIEAEKTRVAMSAVVPEGSEFTDALEIPQAAIDAAKAQGGTVSELYGVTNGGAEAGYVAKVAASGSQGTITMMVGIDANGAITGISVVSHSETSGIGTKVVGNEPNSAGEPVLDQFIGMSGSGSLVVGKNVIAVSGATVSTKGITMGANAALAAVEALG
;
A
#
# COMPACT_ATOMS: atom_id res chain seq x y z
N MET A 1 -4.42 57.33 39.58
CA MET A 1 -3.94 57.03 38.22
C MET A 1 -3.27 55.66 38.08
N GLU A 2 -3.31 54.76 39.06
CA GLU A 2 -2.64 53.42 39.01
C GLU A 2 -3.42 52.29 38.32
N LYS A 3 -4.75 52.35 38.25
CA LYS A 3 -5.56 51.25 37.64
C LYS A 3 -5.37 51.01 36.14
N LYS A 4 -4.86 51.99 35.38
CA LYS A 4 -4.68 51.87 33.92
C LYS A 4 -3.44 51.10 33.54
N ASN A 5 -2.40 51.06 34.38
CA ASN A 5 -1.16 50.35 34.13
C ASN A 5 -1.28 48.86 34.48
N THR A 6 -2.10 48.49 35.46
CA THR A 6 -2.31 47.10 35.90
C THR A 6 -3.07 46.30 34.82
N PHE A 7 -4.08 46.90 34.16
CA PHE A 7 -4.80 46.26 33.05
C PHE A 7 -3.89 45.88 31.87
N TRP A 8 -2.99 46.80 31.48
CA TRP A 8 -2.05 46.57 30.37
C TRP A 8 -0.99 45.52 30.71
N THR A 9 -0.48 45.47 31.93
CA THR A 9 0.57 44.50 32.31
C THR A 9 0.01 43.12 32.62
N GLU A 10 -1.16 43.03 33.25
CA GLU A 10 -1.73 41.75 33.66
C GLU A 10 -2.56 41.06 32.60
N MET A 11 -3.26 41.80 31.73
CA MET A 11 -4.13 41.23 30.71
C MET A 11 -3.63 41.38 29.28
N ALA A 12 -3.17 42.57 28.87
CA ALA A 12 -2.77 42.80 27.49
C ALA A 12 -1.43 42.16 27.15
N ARG A 13 -0.46 42.16 28.07
CA ARG A 13 0.87 41.59 27.84
C ARG A 13 0.83 40.07 27.54
N PRO A 14 0.13 39.22 28.29
CA PRO A 14 0.02 37.80 27.97
C PRO A 14 -0.67 37.58 26.61
N VAL A 15 -1.69 38.38 26.27
CA VAL A 15 -2.39 38.28 24.99
C VAL A 15 -1.48 38.62 23.83
N VAL A 16 -0.70 39.71 23.94
CA VAL A 16 0.25 40.09 22.89
C VAL A 16 1.32 39.00 22.70
N VAL A 17 1.86 38.45 23.79
CA VAL A 17 2.83 37.34 23.72
C VAL A 17 2.24 36.13 23.01
N LEU A 18 1.01 35.75 23.35
CA LEU A 18 0.34 34.64 22.71
C LEU A 18 0.12 34.87 21.21
N VAL A 19 -0.33 36.06 20.82
CA VAL A 19 -0.50 36.44 19.40
C VAL A 19 0.83 36.37 18.64
N VAL A 20 1.91 36.86 19.23
CA VAL A 20 3.24 36.80 18.59
C VAL A 20 3.68 35.34 18.42
N ILE A 21 3.51 34.49 19.43
CA ILE A 21 3.85 33.06 19.32
C ILE A 21 3.00 32.41 18.20
N CYS A 22 1.70 32.67 18.15
CA CYS A 22 0.84 32.13 17.10
C CYS A 22 1.27 32.59 15.69
N LEU A 23 1.63 33.87 15.52
CA LEU A 23 2.11 34.40 14.25
C LEU A 23 3.43 33.75 13.83
N VAL A 24 4.38 33.61 14.74
CA VAL A 24 5.67 32.94 14.48
C VAL A 24 5.44 31.48 14.09
N ALA A 25 4.61 30.76 14.86
CA ALA A 25 4.29 29.36 14.55
C ALA A 25 3.60 29.20 13.19
N SER A 26 2.64 30.06 12.88
CA SER A 26 1.94 30.05 11.59
C SER A 26 2.87 30.38 10.43
N ALA A 27 3.78 31.35 10.61
CA ALA A 27 4.77 31.68 9.60
C ALA A 27 5.76 30.54 9.33
N LEU A 28 6.23 29.85 10.39
CA LEU A 28 7.10 28.70 10.26
C LEU A 28 6.41 27.52 9.56
N LEU A 29 5.15 27.22 9.93
CA LEU A 29 4.35 26.20 9.27
C LEU A 29 4.09 26.54 7.80
N GLY A 30 3.72 27.76 7.48
CA GLY A 30 3.53 28.22 6.12
C GLY A 30 4.80 28.12 5.27
N PHE A 31 5.95 28.52 5.83
CA PHE A 31 7.24 28.41 5.16
C PHE A 31 7.63 26.94 4.91
N THR A 32 7.47 26.08 5.92
CA THR A 32 7.74 24.65 5.78
C THR A 32 6.83 24.04 4.70
N ASN A 33 5.53 24.30 4.76
CA ASN A 33 4.57 23.80 3.76
C ASN A 33 4.93 24.27 2.34
N ALA A 34 5.28 25.54 2.16
CA ALA A 34 5.67 26.07 0.84
C ALA A 34 6.93 25.39 0.26
N LYS A 35 7.83 24.89 1.12
CA LYS A 35 9.02 24.16 0.69
C LYS A 35 8.76 22.68 0.45
N THR A 36 7.83 22.08 1.19
CA THR A 36 7.55 20.63 1.10
C THR A 36 6.44 20.30 0.10
N ALA A 37 5.48 21.21 -0.15
CA ALA A 37 4.37 20.96 -1.08
C ALA A 37 4.83 20.46 -2.46
N PRO A 38 5.80 21.09 -3.16
CA PRO A 38 6.21 20.62 -4.49
C PRO A 38 6.86 19.21 -4.44
N VAL A 39 7.55 18.88 -3.35
CA VAL A 39 8.13 17.54 -3.16
C VAL A 39 7.03 16.51 -2.91
N ILE A 40 6.00 16.86 -2.17
CA ILE A 40 4.84 15.99 -1.91
C ILE A 40 4.08 15.72 -3.23
N GLU A 41 3.81 16.76 -4.03
CA GLU A 41 3.14 16.61 -5.34
C GLU A 41 3.93 15.71 -6.28
N GLU A 42 5.25 15.88 -6.37
CA GLU A 42 6.12 15.03 -7.19
C GLU A 42 6.13 13.58 -6.68
N ASN A 43 6.19 13.36 -5.37
CA ASN A 43 6.12 12.02 -4.80
C ASN A 43 4.78 11.34 -5.07
N ILE A 44 3.66 12.07 -4.97
CA ILE A 44 2.33 11.56 -5.33
C ILE A 44 2.28 11.16 -6.81
N ARG A 45 2.85 11.97 -7.70
CA ARG A 45 2.91 11.65 -9.13
C ARG A 45 3.73 10.40 -9.41
N ILE A 46 4.91 10.29 -8.78
CA ILE A 46 5.78 9.11 -8.90
C ILE A 46 5.08 7.85 -8.37
N GLU A 47 4.38 7.95 -7.24
CA GLU A 47 3.64 6.82 -6.67
C GLU A 47 2.46 6.41 -7.57
N ALA A 48 1.73 7.36 -8.13
CA ALA A 48 0.66 7.07 -9.09
C ALA A 48 1.19 6.35 -10.35
N GLU A 49 2.33 6.78 -10.88
CA GLU A 49 2.95 6.13 -12.04
C GLU A 49 3.43 4.71 -11.69
N LYS A 50 4.08 4.51 -10.54
CA LYS A 50 4.47 3.18 -10.05
C LYS A 50 3.26 2.26 -9.88
N THR A 51 2.18 2.77 -9.32
CA THR A 51 0.92 2.03 -9.16
C THR A 51 0.38 1.60 -10.52
N ARG A 52 0.35 2.50 -11.51
CA ARG A 52 -0.12 2.20 -12.86
C ARG A 52 0.73 1.13 -13.55
N VAL A 53 2.05 1.24 -13.46
CA VAL A 53 2.99 0.23 -14.00
C VAL A 53 2.77 -1.11 -13.30
N ALA A 54 2.64 -1.12 -11.98
CA ALA A 54 2.40 -2.33 -11.21
C ALA A 54 1.06 -3.00 -11.56
N MET A 55 -0.01 -2.21 -11.80
CA MET A 55 -1.29 -2.72 -12.27
C MET A 55 -1.17 -3.42 -13.63
N SER A 56 -0.51 -2.77 -14.59
CA SER A 56 -0.31 -3.33 -15.92
C SER A 56 0.54 -4.61 -15.91
N ALA A 57 1.44 -4.76 -14.94
CA ALA A 57 2.30 -5.93 -14.81
C ALA A 57 1.59 -7.18 -14.28
N VAL A 58 0.42 -7.03 -13.64
CA VAL A 58 -0.30 -8.14 -13.00
C VAL A 58 -1.55 -8.61 -13.76
N VAL A 59 -1.79 -8.04 -14.95
CA VAL A 59 -2.91 -8.38 -15.83
C VAL A 59 -2.42 -8.73 -17.23
N PRO A 60 -3.18 -9.49 -18.04
CA PRO A 60 -2.86 -9.75 -19.42
C PRO A 60 -2.75 -8.48 -20.27
N GLU A 61 -1.92 -8.52 -21.33
CA GLU A 61 -1.82 -7.41 -22.28
C GLU A 61 -3.17 -7.08 -22.92
N GLY A 62 -3.44 -5.78 -23.09
CA GLY A 62 -4.70 -5.29 -23.66
C GLY A 62 -5.85 -5.22 -22.66
N SER A 63 -5.60 -5.45 -21.37
CA SER A 63 -6.60 -5.23 -20.32
C SER A 63 -6.85 -3.74 -20.07
N GLU A 64 -8.10 -3.40 -19.81
CA GLU A 64 -8.55 -2.09 -19.39
C GLU A 64 -8.98 -2.14 -17.92
N PHE A 65 -8.76 -1.04 -17.19
CA PHE A 65 -9.14 -0.93 -15.78
C PHE A 65 -10.38 -0.06 -15.63
N THR A 66 -11.27 -0.46 -14.76
CA THR A 66 -12.39 0.40 -14.33
C THR A 66 -11.89 1.49 -13.36
N ASP A 67 -12.76 2.46 -13.05
CA ASP A 67 -12.54 3.32 -11.90
C ASP A 67 -12.44 2.48 -10.62
N ALA A 68 -11.80 3.05 -9.58
CA ALA A 68 -11.68 2.38 -8.29
C ALA A 68 -13.06 2.02 -7.73
N LEU A 69 -13.23 0.76 -7.40
CA LEU A 69 -14.48 0.23 -6.86
C LEU A 69 -14.60 0.59 -5.37
N GLU A 70 -15.82 0.80 -4.91
CA GLU A 70 -16.10 0.90 -3.49
C GLU A 70 -15.87 -0.47 -2.82
N ILE A 71 -15.02 -0.51 -1.79
CA ILE A 71 -14.65 -1.75 -1.11
C ILE A 71 -15.66 -2.01 0.02
N PRO A 72 -16.46 -3.07 -0.06
CA PRO A 72 -17.38 -3.43 1.02
C PRO A 72 -16.65 -3.71 2.33
N GLN A 73 -17.27 -3.39 3.47
CA GLN A 73 -16.67 -3.66 4.78
C GLN A 73 -16.32 -5.14 4.97
N ALA A 74 -17.12 -6.05 4.43
CA ALA A 74 -16.87 -7.49 4.45
C ALA A 74 -15.52 -7.85 3.77
N ALA A 75 -15.19 -7.23 2.64
CA ALA A 75 -13.92 -7.43 1.94
C ALA A 75 -12.74 -6.89 2.74
N ILE A 76 -12.91 -5.73 3.39
CA ILE A 76 -11.88 -5.16 4.29
C ILE A 76 -11.63 -6.10 5.48
N ASP A 77 -12.68 -6.63 6.09
CA ASP A 77 -12.56 -7.51 7.26
C ASP A 77 -11.99 -8.88 6.87
N ALA A 78 -12.36 -9.41 5.70
CA ALA A 78 -11.80 -10.64 5.14
C ALA A 78 -10.28 -10.49 4.88
N ALA A 79 -9.85 -9.40 4.26
CA ALA A 79 -8.44 -9.10 4.04
C ALA A 79 -7.66 -9.00 5.36
N LYS A 80 -8.20 -8.30 6.37
CA LYS A 80 -7.58 -8.17 7.70
C LYS A 80 -7.43 -9.52 8.40
N ALA A 81 -8.39 -10.43 8.24
CA ALA A 81 -8.31 -11.78 8.80
C ALA A 81 -7.12 -12.59 8.23
N GLN A 82 -6.66 -12.25 7.01
CA GLN A 82 -5.48 -12.83 6.37
C GLN A 82 -4.17 -12.08 6.68
N GLY A 83 -4.21 -11.05 7.51
CA GLY A 83 -3.03 -10.26 7.91
C GLY A 83 -2.62 -9.17 6.93
N GLY A 84 -3.49 -8.80 5.98
CA GLY A 84 -3.29 -7.68 5.06
C GLY A 84 -4.39 -6.64 5.16
N THR A 85 -4.20 -5.51 4.48
CA THR A 85 -5.19 -4.44 4.37
C THR A 85 -5.35 -4.09 2.90
N VAL A 86 -6.58 -4.17 2.37
CA VAL A 86 -6.91 -3.71 1.02
C VAL A 86 -7.24 -2.21 1.08
N SER A 87 -6.62 -1.43 0.18
CA SER A 87 -6.80 0.03 0.11
C SER A 87 -7.49 0.49 -1.17
N GLU A 88 -7.28 -0.21 -2.27
CA GLU A 88 -7.86 0.09 -3.57
C GLU A 88 -8.21 -1.22 -4.28
N LEU A 89 -9.28 -1.19 -5.05
CA LEU A 89 -9.77 -2.33 -5.84
C LEU A 89 -10.24 -1.83 -7.19
N TYR A 90 -9.82 -2.49 -8.26
CA TYR A 90 -10.16 -2.15 -9.64
C TYR A 90 -10.71 -3.39 -10.34
N GLY A 91 -11.77 -3.22 -11.12
CA GLY A 91 -12.21 -4.23 -12.06
C GLY A 91 -11.29 -4.23 -13.29
N VAL A 92 -11.12 -5.38 -13.88
CA VAL A 92 -10.34 -5.59 -15.11
C VAL A 92 -11.25 -6.10 -16.19
N THR A 93 -11.18 -5.49 -17.36
CA THR A 93 -11.89 -5.95 -18.55
C THR A 93 -10.90 -6.24 -19.68
N ASN A 94 -11.19 -7.21 -20.52
CA ASN A 94 -10.40 -7.51 -21.72
C ASN A 94 -11.38 -7.71 -22.89
N GLY A 95 -11.25 -6.86 -23.93
CA GLY A 95 -12.17 -6.87 -25.06
C GLY A 95 -13.63 -6.61 -24.67
N GLY A 96 -13.88 -5.88 -23.57
CA GLY A 96 -15.22 -5.56 -23.07
C GLY A 96 -15.87 -6.64 -22.19
N ALA A 97 -15.19 -7.78 -21.98
CA ALA A 97 -15.63 -8.81 -21.04
C ALA A 97 -14.91 -8.64 -19.68
N GLU A 98 -15.58 -8.95 -18.58
CA GLU A 98 -14.97 -8.97 -17.25
C GLU A 98 -13.89 -10.04 -17.21
N ALA A 99 -12.66 -9.62 -16.85
CA ALA A 99 -11.46 -10.47 -16.83
C ALA A 99 -10.96 -10.74 -15.39
N GLY A 100 -11.46 -9.98 -14.41
CA GLY A 100 -11.09 -10.15 -13.01
C GLY A 100 -10.92 -8.83 -12.27
N TYR A 101 -10.00 -8.82 -11.29
CA TYR A 101 -9.77 -7.69 -10.39
C TYR A 101 -8.29 -7.45 -10.17
N VAL A 102 -7.95 -6.21 -9.82
CA VAL A 102 -6.64 -5.85 -9.26
C VAL A 102 -6.84 -5.20 -7.91
N ALA A 103 -6.24 -5.77 -6.87
CA ALA A 103 -6.29 -5.27 -5.51
C ALA A 103 -4.95 -4.65 -5.10
N LYS A 104 -4.98 -3.42 -4.55
CA LYS A 104 -3.84 -2.81 -3.86
C LYS A 104 -3.89 -3.19 -2.39
N VAL A 105 -2.91 -3.97 -1.96
CA VAL A 105 -2.86 -4.55 -0.63
C VAL A 105 -1.57 -4.18 0.08
N ALA A 106 -1.67 -3.94 1.38
CA ALA A 106 -0.54 -3.73 2.26
C ALA A 106 -0.48 -4.86 3.30
N ALA A 107 0.71 -5.43 3.51
CA ALA A 107 0.97 -6.45 4.52
C ALA A 107 2.29 -6.18 5.23
N SER A 108 2.46 -6.73 6.45
CA SER A 108 3.70 -6.60 7.21
C SER A 108 4.81 -7.44 6.61
N GLY A 109 5.91 -6.79 6.23
CA GLY A 109 7.16 -7.44 5.88
C GLY A 109 8.10 -7.62 7.08
N SER A 110 9.40 -7.72 6.80
CA SER A 110 10.45 -7.88 7.82
C SER A 110 10.81 -6.56 8.52
N GLN A 111 10.87 -5.47 7.77
CA GLN A 111 11.31 -4.15 8.28
C GLN A 111 10.19 -3.10 8.24
N GLY A 112 9.05 -3.44 7.65
CA GLY A 112 7.93 -2.52 7.54
C GLY A 112 6.85 -3.05 6.62
N THR A 113 5.99 -2.16 6.17
CA THR A 113 4.89 -2.49 5.27
C THR A 113 5.41 -2.73 3.85
N ILE A 114 4.92 -3.80 3.22
CA ILE A 114 5.05 -4.05 1.78
C ILE A 114 3.69 -3.75 1.16
N THR A 115 3.66 -2.81 0.22
CA THR A 115 2.46 -2.49 -0.58
C THR A 115 2.62 -3.10 -1.96
N MET A 116 1.62 -3.85 -2.40
CA MET A 116 1.66 -4.59 -3.66
C MET A 116 0.32 -4.50 -4.40
N MET A 117 0.38 -4.66 -5.71
CA MET A 117 -0.77 -4.92 -6.57
C MET A 117 -0.85 -6.43 -6.80
N VAL A 118 -2.02 -6.99 -6.64
CA VAL A 118 -2.30 -8.41 -6.90
C VAL A 118 -3.42 -8.48 -7.94
N GLY A 119 -3.10 -9.05 -9.09
CA GLY A 119 -4.08 -9.37 -10.12
C GLY A 119 -4.75 -10.70 -9.82
N ILE A 120 -6.05 -10.78 -10.03
CA ILE A 120 -6.88 -11.96 -9.80
C ILE A 120 -7.84 -12.09 -10.98
N ASP A 121 -7.86 -13.24 -11.64
CA ASP A 121 -8.73 -13.49 -12.77
C ASP A 121 -10.19 -13.74 -12.34
N ALA A 122 -11.09 -13.88 -13.32
CA ALA A 122 -12.51 -14.15 -13.08
C ALA A 122 -12.77 -15.52 -12.40
N ASN A 123 -11.78 -16.42 -12.35
CA ASN A 123 -11.86 -17.71 -11.66
C ASN A 123 -11.32 -17.64 -10.22
N GLY A 124 -10.86 -16.49 -9.77
CA GLY A 124 -10.28 -16.30 -8.46
C GLY A 124 -8.82 -16.76 -8.36
N ALA A 125 -8.10 -16.94 -9.48
CA ALA A 125 -6.69 -17.29 -9.47
C ALA A 125 -5.82 -16.04 -9.65
N ILE A 126 -4.69 -16.00 -8.95
CA ILE A 126 -3.71 -14.91 -9.06
C ILE A 126 -3.10 -14.91 -10.46
N THR A 127 -3.14 -13.76 -11.13
CA THR A 127 -2.51 -13.53 -12.44
C THR A 127 -1.10 -12.96 -12.32
N GLY A 128 -0.80 -12.29 -11.20
CA GLY A 128 0.52 -11.74 -10.91
C GLY A 128 0.54 -10.94 -9.63
N ILE A 129 1.76 -10.69 -9.13
CA ILE A 129 2.02 -9.81 -7.99
C ILE A 129 3.10 -8.82 -8.39
N SER A 130 2.88 -7.52 -8.14
CA SER A 130 3.88 -6.47 -8.35
C SER A 130 3.98 -5.58 -7.12
N VAL A 131 5.20 -5.38 -6.62
CA VAL A 131 5.43 -4.56 -5.43
C VAL A 131 5.53 -3.08 -5.82
N VAL A 132 4.69 -2.25 -5.19
CA VAL A 132 4.64 -0.79 -5.39
C VAL A 132 5.62 -0.07 -4.47
N SER A 133 5.63 -0.44 -3.19
CA SER A 133 6.52 0.15 -2.20
C SER A 133 6.85 -0.83 -1.06
N HIS A 134 8.02 -0.66 -0.45
CA HIS A 134 8.48 -1.48 0.65
C HIS A 134 9.55 -0.76 1.47
N SER A 135 9.81 -1.24 2.69
CA SER A 135 10.89 -0.80 3.57
C SER A 135 11.87 -1.92 3.90
N GLU A 136 11.93 -2.96 3.05
CA GLU A 136 12.73 -4.15 3.29
C GLU A 136 14.24 -3.91 3.25
N THR A 137 15.00 -4.73 4.00
CA THR A 137 16.47 -4.66 4.06
C THR A 137 17.09 -4.95 2.70
N SER A 138 17.99 -4.06 2.27
CA SER A 138 18.75 -4.22 1.03
C SER A 138 19.56 -5.52 1.03
N GLY A 139 19.55 -6.24 -0.09
CA GLY A 139 20.28 -7.51 -0.28
C GLY A 139 19.66 -8.73 0.39
N ILE A 140 18.59 -8.56 1.18
CA ILE A 140 17.86 -9.65 1.84
C ILE A 140 16.38 -9.59 1.46
N GLY A 141 15.60 -8.71 2.07
CA GLY A 141 14.19 -8.57 1.79
C GLY A 141 13.90 -8.01 0.39
N THR A 142 14.81 -7.18 -0.13
CA THR A 142 14.73 -6.69 -1.52
C THR A 142 14.79 -7.79 -2.57
N LYS A 143 15.34 -8.97 -2.26
CA LYS A 143 15.30 -10.13 -3.15
C LYS A 143 13.87 -10.62 -3.41
N VAL A 144 13.05 -10.62 -2.37
CA VAL A 144 11.64 -11.02 -2.48
C VAL A 144 10.84 -10.02 -3.32
N VAL A 145 10.95 -8.74 -3.00
CA VAL A 145 10.19 -7.70 -3.70
C VAL A 145 10.69 -7.44 -5.12
N GLY A 146 11.95 -7.76 -5.40
CA GLY A 146 12.57 -7.71 -6.73
C GLY A 146 12.37 -8.97 -7.56
N ASN A 147 11.56 -9.92 -7.09
CA ASN A 147 11.27 -11.17 -7.78
C ASN A 147 12.53 -12.03 -8.09
N GLU A 148 13.53 -11.99 -7.19
CA GLU A 148 14.71 -12.85 -7.34
C GLU A 148 14.34 -14.33 -7.07
N PRO A 149 15.18 -15.28 -7.55
CA PRO A 149 14.89 -16.69 -7.38
C PRO A 149 14.75 -17.12 -5.89
N ASN A 150 13.74 -17.94 -5.63
CA ASN A 150 13.53 -18.61 -4.35
C ASN A 150 14.54 -19.79 -4.17
N SER A 151 14.40 -20.55 -3.10
CA SER A 151 15.30 -21.70 -2.80
C SER A 151 15.20 -22.84 -3.82
N ALA A 152 14.19 -22.87 -4.67
CA ALA A 152 14.04 -23.83 -5.77
C ALA A 152 14.57 -23.29 -7.11
N GLY A 153 15.01 -22.02 -7.17
CA GLY A 153 15.53 -21.39 -8.38
C GLY A 153 14.46 -20.72 -9.25
N GLU A 154 13.23 -20.60 -8.76
CA GLU A 154 12.13 -19.93 -9.47
C GLU A 154 11.92 -18.52 -8.95
N PRO A 155 11.52 -17.53 -9.80
CA PRO A 155 11.20 -16.18 -9.36
C PRO A 155 10.12 -16.21 -8.27
N VAL A 156 10.38 -15.56 -7.14
CA VAL A 156 9.59 -15.75 -5.91
C VAL A 156 8.16 -15.21 -6.02
N LEU A 157 7.91 -14.21 -6.85
CA LEU A 157 6.55 -13.69 -7.06
C LEU A 157 5.78 -14.50 -8.10
N ASP A 158 6.47 -15.09 -9.08
CA ASP A 158 5.83 -15.84 -10.16
C ASP A 158 5.23 -17.16 -9.66
N GLN A 159 5.75 -17.71 -8.55
CA GLN A 159 5.18 -18.93 -7.96
C GLN A 159 3.72 -18.77 -7.51
N PHE A 160 3.24 -17.53 -7.31
CA PHE A 160 1.85 -17.26 -6.91
C PHE A 160 0.87 -17.32 -8.09
N ILE A 161 1.37 -17.25 -9.33
CA ILE A 161 0.52 -17.25 -10.53
C ILE A 161 -0.23 -18.59 -10.62
N GLY A 162 -1.55 -18.50 -10.82
CA GLY A 162 -2.46 -19.64 -10.85
C GLY A 162 -2.89 -20.16 -9.48
N MET A 163 -2.33 -19.67 -8.39
CA MET A 163 -2.82 -20.03 -7.04
C MET A 163 -4.13 -19.31 -6.72
N SER A 164 -5.00 -19.99 -5.97
CA SER A 164 -6.33 -19.51 -5.61
C SER A 164 -6.75 -19.97 -4.22
N GLY A 165 -7.83 -19.39 -3.70
CA GLY A 165 -8.40 -19.71 -2.39
C GLY A 165 -7.71 -18.96 -1.26
N SER A 166 -8.44 -18.05 -0.61
CA SER A 166 -7.94 -17.24 0.50
C SER A 166 -7.50 -18.13 1.69
N GLY A 167 -6.36 -17.78 2.30
CA GLY A 167 -5.78 -18.56 3.40
C GLY A 167 -5.12 -19.89 3.00
N SER A 168 -5.17 -20.29 1.72
CA SER A 168 -4.55 -21.52 1.24
C SER A 168 -3.04 -21.40 1.03
N LEU A 169 -2.54 -20.18 0.82
CA LEU A 169 -1.15 -19.87 0.53
C LEU A 169 -0.34 -19.86 1.83
N VAL A 170 0.62 -20.78 1.98
CA VAL A 170 1.40 -20.97 3.21
C VAL A 170 2.86 -21.20 2.90
N VAL A 171 3.73 -20.33 3.44
CA VAL A 171 5.19 -20.47 3.31
C VAL A 171 5.67 -21.76 3.98
N GLY A 172 6.45 -22.52 3.25
CA GLY A 172 6.96 -23.84 3.67
C GLY A 172 6.00 -24.99 3.37
N LYS A 173 4.83 -24.73 2.78
CA LYS A 173 3.89 -25.75 2.31
C LYS A 173 3.76 -25.70 0.79
N ASN A 174 3.17 -24.65 0.25
CA ASN A 174 3.00 -24.42 -1.19
C ASN A 174 3.67 -23.13 -1.69
N VAL A 175 4.23 -22.32 -0.78
CA VAL A 175 5.04 -21.14 -1.11
C VAL A 175 6.47 -21.37 -0.63
N ILE A 176 7.43 -21.26 -1.53
CA ILE A 176 8.86 -21.44 -1.27
C ILE A 176 9.50 -20.07 -0.99
N ALA A 177 10.14 -19.95 0.18
CA ALA A 177 10.78 -18.70 0.57
C ALA A 177 12.14 -18.49 -0.12
N VAL A 178 12.52 -17.22 -0.26
CA VAL A 178 13.91 -16.86 -0.54
C VAL A 178 14.75 -17.11 0.71
N SER A 179 15.91 -17.75 0.53
CA SER A 179 16.83 -18.04 1.64
C SER A 179 17.26 -16.76 2.38
N GLY A 180 17.08 -16.74 3.68
CA GLY A 180 17.35 -15.58 4.54
C GLY A 180 16.24 -14.51 4.55
N ALA A 181 15.22 -14.58 3.67
CA ALA A 181 14.14 -13.61 3.56
C ALA A 181 12.74 -14.19 3.81
N THR A 182 12.65 -15.21 4.66
CA THR A 182 11.39 -15.91 4.97
C THR A 182 10.30 -14.97 5.50
N VAL A 183 10.65 -13.97 6.30
CA VAL A 183 9.67 -13.02 6.87
C VAL A 183 9.10 -12.14 5.78
N SER A 184 9.92 -11.63 4.87
CA SER A 184 9.47 -10.83 3.70
C SER A 184 8.58 -11.68 2.77
N THR A 185 8.96 -12.95 2.53
CA THR A 185 8.12 -13.90 1.76
C THR A 185 6.77 -14.14 2.43
N LYS A 186 6.74 -14.26 3.77
CA LYS A 186 5.47 -14.34 4.52
C LYS A 186 4.62 -13.07 4.35
N GLY A 187 5.24 -11.90 4.33
CA GLY A 187 4.55 -10.62 4.08
C GLY A 187 3.84 -10.62 2.71
N ILE A 188 4.54 -11.02 1.64
CA ILE A 188 3.93 -11.17 0.31
C ILE A 188 2.79 -12.20 0.35
N THR A 189 3.00 -13.35 1.00
CA THR A 189 1.99 -14.41 1.10
C THR A 189 0.73 -13.95 1.83
N MET A 190 0.87 -13.20 2.93
CA MET A 190 -0.26 -12.59 3.65
C MET A 190 -1.00 -11.57 2.77
N GLY A 191 -0.27 -10.73 2.03
CA GLY A 191 -0.88 -9.80 1.08
C GLY A 191 -1.64 -10.50 -0.03
N ALA A 192 -1.08 -11.57 -0.60
CA ALA A 192 -1.75 -12.38 -1.62
C ALA A 192 -3.04 -13.02 -1.08
N ASN A 193 -2.99 -13.65 0.10
CA ASN A 193 -4.19 -14.20 0.75
C ASN A 193 -5.23 -13.11 1.05
N ALA A 194 -4.79 -11.92 1.48
CA ALA A 194 -5.70 -10.80 1.76
C ALA A 194 -6.39 -10.27 0.48
N ALA A 195 -5.67 -10.23 -0.64
CA ALA A 195 -6.25 -9.87 -1.94
C ALA A 195 -7.31 -10.88 -2.38
N LEU A 196 -6.99 -12.18 -2.30
CA LEU A 196 -7.94 -13.26 -2.60
C LEU A 196 -9.19 -13.15 -1.72
N ALA A 197 -9.01 -12.98 -0.40
CA ALA A 197 -10.13 -12.87 0.53
C ALA A 197 -11.01 -11.64 0.25
N ALA A 198 -10.39 -10.52 -0.13
CA ALA A 198 -11.15 -9.32 -0.48
C ALA A 198 -11.99 -9.51 -1.73
N VAL A 199 -11.44 -10.16 -2.78
CA VAL A 199 -12.16 -10.43 -4.03
C VAL A 199 -13.24 -11.50 -3.82
N GLU A 200 -12.95 -12.58 -3.10
CA GLU A 200 -13.94 -13.60 -2.73
C GLU A 200 -15.16 -13.02 -1.97
N ALA A 201 -14.94 -11.98 -1.18
CA ALA A 201 -16.01 -11.31 -0.42
C ALA A 201 -16.87 -10.34 -1.26
N LEU A 202 -16.55 -10.12 -2.53
CA LEU A 202 -17.40 -9.34 -3.45
C LEU A 202 -18.58 -10.16 -3.98
N GLY A 203 -18.48 -11.49 -3.99
CA GLY A 203 -19.52 -12.44 -4.46
C GLY A 203 -19.17 -13.06 -5.76
#